data_a246bbee46ed4f6c1ed027211296e4d3
#
_entry.id   a246bbee46ed4f6c1ed027211296e4d3
#
_cell.length_a   1.000
_cell.length_b   1.000
_cell.length_c   1.000
_cell.angle_alpha   90.00
_cell.angle_beta   90.00
_cell.angle_gamma   90.00
#
_symmetry.space_group_name_H-M   'P 1'
#
loop_
_entity.id
_entity.type
_entity.pdbx_description
1 polymer ?
#
loop_
_entity_poly.entity_id
_entity_poly.type
_entity_poly.pdbx_seq_one_letter_code
_entity_poly.pdbx_strand_id
1 'polypeptide(L)'
;MLKLTRGAYALPETSLAFKTGDWRDQQHPRHYHYVAPCHNACPAGEDAQAYLAKVAENNPRAAWETLVAINPLPAIAGRICHHPCETACNRGAYDEPIAIHGVERYLGDQAIAEGWDYPLLEKPGPEAAEVAIIGAGPAGLSAAYHLLRLGYRPVVFDALNEPGGTLRTGIPFYRLPAEVTSAETERLLASGIEWMPNYRLGSQIHLDDLRQSYAAIILAPGTMKAREWSVGGVIPPGLHQGIELLKEWMDVGRVPNIESAAVVGGGNTAVDAARVLKRGGVKEVHIITHNGMPGSDADPSDVMRAIPREVEQAQEEGILIHSHRGVQRLIMHGNRVIGLEMVHMKKFPDARGRLVRKAFEGTETVMHIQQVFAATGQMVDQYGLEIILDGKSYFQTDYWGRMSSHSGIFVAGDAREDSIGMMSAAVGDGHRAAQAVHAFLQGSELSQPMARSVVDVDRLNLNYFEPFARAKHPILPVEKRLGEEEIEGSLSGNQVHDESVRCFSCGNCMACDNCWTLCPDQAVLKTRELASDGSHYVFEYDFCKGCGLCAHECPTGFILMEDE
;
A
#
# COMPACT_ATOMS: atom_id res chain seq x y z
N MET A 1 4.65 5.38 40.71
CA MET A 1 5.39 4.15 41.10
C MET A 1 4.57 2.96 40.62
N LEU A 2 5.11 2.16 39.69
CA LEU A 2 4.40 1.01 39.13
C LEU A 2 4.03 0.02 40.26
N LYS A 3 2.77 -0.47 40.26
CA LYS A 3 2.34 -1.52 41.17
C LYS A 3 2.75 -2.87 40.58
N LEU A 4 3.80 -3.47 41.12
CA LEU A 4 4.39 -4.71 40.64
C LEU A 4 3.73 -5.92 41.38
N THR A 5 3.55 -7.01 40.63
CA THR A 5 3.02 -8.28 41.19
C THR A 5 3.96 -9.41 40.79
N ARG A 6 4.37 -10.23 41.77
CA ARG A 6 5.20 -11.42 41.53
C ARG A 6 4.39 -12.59 41.01
N GLY A 7 5.05 -13.54 40.37
CA GLY A 7 4.46 -14.75 39.84
C GLY A 7 3.93 -15.69 40.93
N ALA A 8 3.02 -16.56 40.56
CA ALA A 8 2.21 -17.36 41.50
C ALA A 8 2.75 -18.76 41.83
N TYR A 9 3.79 -19.24 41.11
CA TYR A 9 4.24 -20.62 41.23
C TYR A 9 5.23 -20.92 42.36
N ALA A 10 5.95 -19.91 42.87
CA ALA A 10 6.79 -20.11 44.02
C ALA A 10 6.04 -19.83 45.31
N LEU A 11 6.27 -20.67 46.31
CA LEU A 11 5.78 -20.40 47.64
C LEU A 11 6.35 -19.08 48.16
N PRO A 12 5.56 -18.25 48.86
CA PRO A 12 6.07 -17.01 49.42
C PRO A 12 7.36 -17.25 50.19
N GLU A 13 8.37 -16.40 49.91
CA GLU A 13 9.67 -16.37 50.59
C GLU A 13 10.67 -17.50 50.26
N THR A 14 10.30 -18.52 49.44
CA THR A 14 11.22 -19.64 49.18
C THR A 14 12.36 -19.27 48.22
N SER A 15 12.08 -18.59 47.09
CA SER A 15 13.12 -18.11 46.16
C SER A 15 13.59 -16.68 46.47
N LEU A 16 12.83 -15.93 47.25
CA LEU A 16 13.18 -14.55 47.61
C LEU A 16 14.27 -14.45 48.70
N ALA A 17 14.62 -15.57 49.37
CA ALA A 17 15.72 -15.62 50.30
C ALA A 17 17.10 -15.51 49.62
N PHE A 18 17.18 -15.80 48.32
CA PHE A 18 18.42 -15.81 47.57
C PHE A 18 18.32 -14.88 46.38
N LYS A 19 19.28 -14.01 46.20
CA LYS A 19 19.43 -13.18 45.00
C LYS A 19 20.04 -14.04 43.87
N THR A 20 19.22 -14.80 43.20
CA THR A 20 19.65 -15.72 42.13
C THR A 20 20.26 -15.02 40.91
N GLY A 21 20.16 -13.70 40.82
CA GLY A 21 20.85 -12.88 39.85
C GLY A 21 22.38 -13.03 39.88
N ASP A 22 22.95 -13.32 41.08
CA ASP A 22 24.38 -13.61 41.24
C ASP A 22 24.84 -14.89 40.54
N TRP A 23 23.88 -15.74 40.09
CA TRP A 23 24.15 -16.98 39.35
C TRP A 23 24.13 -16.77 37.84
N ARG A 24 23.76 -15.57 37.39
CA ARG A 24 23.76 -15.21 35.97
C ARG A 24 25.18 -14.84 35.56
N ASP A 25 25.70 -15.54 34.58
CA ASP A 25 27.07 -15.39 34.11
C ASP A 25 27.21 -15.07 32.60
N GLN A 26 26.15 -15.25 31.85
CA GLN A 26 26.24 -15.14 30.39
C GLN A 26 25.18 -14.21 29.79
N GLN A 27 23.92 -14.39 30.12
CA GLN A 27 22.82 -13.70 29.43
C GLN A 27 21.70 -13.26 30.38
N HIS A 28 21.00 -12.21 29.99
CA HIS A 28 19.80 -11.74 30.66
C HIS A 28 18.67 -11.45 29.69
N PRO A 29 17.38 -11.60 30.09
CA PRO A 29 16.26 -11.30 29.25
C PRO A 29 16.05 -9.79 29.13
N ARG A 30 15.73 -9.33 27.91
CA ARG A 30 15.32 -7.96 27.63
C ARG A 30 14.13 -7.92 26.70
N HIS A 31 13.25 -6.93 26.88
CA HIS A 31 12.20 -6.64 25.91
C HIS A 31 12.79 -5.93 24.70
N TYR A 32 12.45 -6.42 23.52
CA TYR A 32 12.93 -5.85 22.26
C TYR A 32 11.79 -5.65 21.30
N HIS A 33 11.56 -4.39 20.88
CA HIS A 33 10.53 -4.04 19.93
C HIS A 33 11.02 -4.30 18.50
N TYR A 34 10.69 -5.47 17.99
CA TYR A 34 10.80 -5.73 16.57
C TYR A 34 9.66 -5.06 15.81
N VAL A 35 9.92 -4.74 14.54
CA VAL A 35 8.85 -4.33 13.64
C VAL A 35 8.15 -5.59 13.13
N ALA A 36 6.83 -5.57 13.12
CA ALA A 36 6.06 -6.62 12.47
C ALA A 36 6.32 -6.64 10.96
N PRO A 37 6.38 -7.83 10.30
CA PRO A 37 6.57 -7.90 8.86
C PRO A 37 5.52 -7.13 8.06
N CYS A 38 4.25 -7.16 8.49
CA CYS A 38 3.16 -6.41 7.84
C CYS A 38 3.39 -4.89 7.88
N HIS A 39 3.83 -4.35 9.03
CA HIS A 39 4.16 -2.94 9.18
C HIS A 39 5.36 -2.56 8.29
N ASN A 40 6.43 -3.37 8.33
CA ASN A 40 7.64 -3.10 7.52
C ASN A 40 7.38 -3.16 6.02
N ALA A 41 6.49 -4.03 5.59
CA ALA A 41 6.15 -4.20 4.18
C ALA A 41 5.17 -3.14 3.66
N CYS A 42 4.43 -2.44 4.54
CA CYS A 42 3.50 -1.40 4.13
C CYS A 42 4.25 -0.12 3.75
N PRO A 43 4.17 0.36 2.49
CA PRO A 43 4.86 1.59 2.09
C PRO A 43 4.32 2.85 2.78
N ALA A 44 3.09 2.82 3.28
CA ALA A 44 2.52 3.89 4.11
C ALA A 44 3.05 3.84 5.54
N GLY A 45 3.47 2.67 6.02
CA GLY A 45 3.90 2.44 7.40
C GLY A 45 2.73 2.26 8.36
N GLU A 46 1.64 1.65 7.91
CA GLU A 46 0.49 1.33 8.77
C GLU A 46 0.84 0.29 9.83
N ASP A 47 0.39 0.53 11.05
CA ASP A 47 0.48 -0.45 12.13
C ASP A 47 -0.76 -1.35 12.14
N ALA A 48 -0.72 -2.38 11.29
CA ALA A 48 -1.82 -3.34 11.18
C ALA A 48 -2.10 -4.06 12.51
N GLN A 49 -1.10 -4.35 13.31
CA GLN A 49 -1.29 -5.02 14.60
C GLN A 49 -2.09 -4.16 15.57
N ALA A 50 -1.82 -2.85 15.59
CA ALA A 50 -2.50 -1.95 16.51
C ALA A 50 -4.00 -1.85 16.22
N TYR A 51 -4.42 -1.72 14.96
CA TYR A 51 -5.85 -1.68 14.67
C TYR A 51 -6.51 -3.06 14.73
N LEU A 52 -5.81 -4.15 14.37
CA LEU A 52 -6.33 -5.51 14.57
C LEU A 52 -6.59 -5.79 16.06
N ALA A 53 -5.69 -5.39 16.97
CA ALA A 53 -5.89 -5.52 18.40
C ALA A 53 -7.16 -4.80 18.87
N LYS A 54 -7.44 -3.59 18.36
CA LYS A 54 -8.66 -2.84 18.69
C LYS A 54 -9.92 -3.51 18.16
N VAL A 55 -9.86 -4.12 16.98
CA VAL A 55 -10.99 -4.91 16.47
C VAL A 55 -11.24 -6.14 17.35
N ALA A 56 -10.20 -6.87 17.76
CA ALA A 56 -10.31 -8.00 18.67
C ALA A 56 -10.88 -7.60 20.04
N GLU A 57 -10.66 -6.35 20.49
CA GLU A 57 -11.27 -5.75 21.67
C GLU A 57 -12.73 -5.28 21.43
N ASN A 58 -13.34 -5.56 20.28
CA ASN A 58 -14.66 -5.08 19.86
C ASN A 58 -14.79 -3.55 19.84
N ASN A 59 -13.72 -2.86 19.47
CA ASN A 59 -13.69 -1.40 19.36
C ASN A 59 -13.31 -0.95 17.94
N PRO A 60 -14.21 -1.11 16.94
CA PRO A 60 -13.91 -0.79 15.54
C PRO A 60 -13.66 0.71 15.32
N ARG A 61 -14.29 1.60 16.14
CA ARG A 61 -14.04 3.04 16.07
C ARG A 61 -12.59 3.37 16.41
N ALA A 62 -12.06 2.87 17.52
CA ALA A 62 -10.66 3.07 17.90
C ALA A 62 -9.69 2.39 16.92
N ALA A 63 -10.07 1.26 16.31
CA ALA A 63 -9.32 0.62 15.25
C ALA A 63 -9.21 1.53 14.02
N TRP A 64 -10.33 2.10 13.58
CA TRP A 64 -10.35 3.05 12.47
C TRP A 64 -9.53 4.32 12.78
N GLU A 65 -9.65 4.87 13.97
CA GLU A 65 -8.85 6.04 14.39
C GLU A 65 -7.34 5.75 14.38
N THR A 66 -6.95 4.53 14.75
CA THR A 66 -5.55 4.06 14.65
C THR A 66 -5.10 3.95 13.19
N LEU A 67 -5.94 3.40 12.32
CA LEU A 67 -5.67 3.22 10.90
C LEU A 67 -5.55 4.57 10.18
N VAL A 68 -6.51 5.48 10.38
CA VAL A 68 -6.48 6.79 9.72
C VAL A 68 -5.42 7.74 10.28
N ALA A 69 -4.78 7.39 11.39
CA ALA A 69 -3.58 8.10 11.83
C ALA A 69 -2.45 8.08 10.78
N ILE A 70 -2.46 7.09 9.88
CA ILE A 70 -1.48 6.91 8.80
C ILE A 70 -2.17 6.95 7.42
N ASN A 71 -3.25 6.20 7.23
CA ASN A 71 -3.95 6.09 5.95
C ASN A 71 -5.36 6.67 6.04
N PRO A 72 -5.60 7.89 5.53
CA PRO A 72 -6.92 8.53 5.61
C PRO A 72 -7.95 7.97 4.62
N LEU A 73 -7.62 6.97 3.80
CA LEU A 73 -8.46 6.42 2.74
C LEU A 73 -8.64 4.89 2.87
N PRO A 74 -9.05 4.35 4.05
CA PRO A 74 -9.08 2.91 4.28
C PRO A 74 -10.13 2.16 3.46
N ALA A 75 -11.31 2.74 3.18
CA ALA A 75 -12.32 2.07 2.36
C ALA A 75 -11.83 1.87 0.91
N ILE A 76 -11.08 2.84 0.39
CA ILE A 76 -10.47 2.77 -0.93
C ILE A 76 -9.27 1.81 -0.90
N ALA A 77 -8.34 1.98 0.05
CA ALA A 77 -7.12 1.18 0.13
C ALA A 77 -7.42 -0.31 0.32
N GLY A 78 -8.36 -0.67 1.18
CA GLY A 78 -8.79 -2.05 1.38
C GLY A 78 -9.38 -2.72 0.14
N ARG A 79 -9.75 -1.95 -0.91
CA ARG A 79 -10.23 -2.47 -2.20
C ARG A 79 -9.13 -2.64 -3.24
N ILE A 80 -8.22 -1.66 -3.34
CA ILE A 80 -7.33 -1.55 -4.52
C ILE A 80 -5.84 -1.66 -4.22
N CYS A 81 -5.42 -1.65 -2.95
CA CYS A 81 -4.02 -1.84 -2.61
C CYS A 81 -3.52 -3.23 -3.02
N HIS A 82 -2.22 -3.35 -3.30
CA HIS A 82 -1.56 -4.63 -3.56
C HIS A 82 -1.37 -5.49 -2.30
N HIS A 83 -1.56 -4.91 -1.11
CA HIS A 83 -1.46 -5.52 0.22
C HIS A 83 -0.14 -6.28 0.46
N PRO A 84 1.03 -5.65 0.28
CA PRO A 84 2.32 -6.29 0.57
C PRO A 84 2.43 -6.71 2.05
N CYS A 85 1.66 -6.09 2.94
CA CYS A 85 1.51 -6.46 4.34
C CYS A 85 1.02 -7.90 4.52
N GLU A 86 0.09 -8.38 3.68
CA GLU A 86 -0.40 -9.76 3.72
C GLU A 86 0.64 -10.74 3.19
N THR A 87 1.31 -10.38 2.09
CA THR A 87 2.39 -11.21 1.52
C THR A 87 3.53 -11.43 2.52
N ALA A 88 3.82 -10.42 3.35
CA ALA A 88 4.87 -10.49 4.36
C ALA A 88 4.40 -11.09 5.71
N CYS A 89 3.13 -11.39 5.87
CA CYS A 89 2.56 -11.85 7.16
C CYS A 89 3.17 -13.20 7.60
N ASN A 90 3.77 -13.25 8.78
CA ASN A 90 4.34 -14.48 9.35
C ASN A 90 3.32 -15.62 9.47
N ARG A 91 2.03 -15.29 9.60
CA ARG A 91 0.99 -16.32 9.64
C ARG A 91 0.92 -17.14 8.35
N GLY A 92 1.33 -16.55 7.22
CA GLY A 92 1.43 -17.27 5.95
C GLY A 92 2.39 -18.46 5.94
N ALA A 93 3.35 -18.52 6.90
CA ALA A 93 4.22 -19.67 7.10
C ALA A 93 3.62 -20.75 8.01
N TYR A 94 2.47 -20.46 8.66
CA TYR A 94 1.81 -21.37 9.61
C TYR A 94 0.51 -21.98 9.05
N ASP A 95 -0.37 -21.11 8.55
CA ASP A 95 -1.63 -21.49 7.89
C ASP A 95 -1.90 -20.58 6.67
N GLU A 96 -2.52 -19.41 6.85
CA GLU A 96 -2.80 -18.43 5.81
C GLU A 96 -2.59 -17.01 6.37
N PRO A 97 -2.09 -16.05 5.56
CA PRO A 97 -1.93 -14.65 6.00
C PRO A 97 -3.24 -14.07 6.54
N ILE A 98 -3.16 -13.12 7.45
CA ILE A 98 -4.33 -12.34 7.90
C ILE A 98 -4.93 -11.60 6.71
N ALA A 99 -6.27 -11.56 6.59
CA ALA A 99 -6.99 -10.76 5.59
C ALA A 99 -7.01 -9.27 5.99
N ILE A 100 -5.83 -8.65 6.03
CA ILE A 100 -5.64 -7.27 6.50
C ILE A 100 -6.47 -6.30 5.67
N HIS A 101 -6.47 -6.45 4.33
CA HIS A 101 -7.26 -5.58 3.45
C HIS A 101 -8.77 -5.68 3.71
N GLY A 102 -9.25 -6.87 4.07
CA GLY A 102 -10.66 -7.06 4.42
C GLY A 102 -11.04 -6.35 5.71
N VAL A 103 -10.15 -6.33 6.70
CA VAL A 103 -10.34 -5.56 7.93
C VAL A 103 -10.27 -4.06 7.66
N GLU A 104 -9.28 -3.61 6.90
CA GLU A 104 -9.11 -2.22 6.49
C GLU A 104 -10.36 -1.70 5.74
N ARG A 105 -10.81 -2.45 4.74
CA ARG A 105 -12.04 -2.16 3.99
C ARG A 105 -13.26 -2.07 4.90
N TYR A 106 -13.46 -3.05 5.78
CA TYR A 106 -14.59 -3.08 6.71
C TYR A 106 -14.61 -1.83 7.61
N LEU A 107 -13.46 -1.45 8.17
CA LEU A 107 -13.34 -0.26 9.01
C LEU A 107 -13.65 1.03 8.24
N GLY A 108 -13.17 1.14 7.00
CA GLY A 108 -13.47 2.26 6.13
C GLY A 108 -14.95 2.34 5.75
N ASP A 109 -15.55 1.23 5.34
CA ASP A 109 -16.97 1.14 4.98
C ASP A 109 -17.88 1.48 6.19
N GLN A 110 -17.52 0.99 7.38
CA GLN A 110 -18.25 1.28 8.62
C GLN A 110 -18.13 2.77 8.99
N ALA A 111 -16.95 3.36 8.83
CA ALA A 111 -16.75 4.78 9.07
C ALA A 111 -17.58 5.67 8.13
N ILE A 112 -17.77 5.25 6.87
CA ILE A 112 -18.67 5.91 5.92
C ILE A 112 -20.12 5.75 6.37
N ALA A 113 -20.54 4.52 6.68
CA ALA A 113 -21.93 4.22 7.03
C ALA A 113 -22.39 4.91 8.33
N GLU A 114 -21.51 5.00 9.32
CA GLU A 114 -21.78 5.62 10.61
C GLU A 114 -21.41 7.11 10.68
N GLY A 115 -20.80 7.66 9.62
CA GLY A 115 -20.44 9.07 9.54
C GLY A 115 -19.36 9.48 10.56
N TRP A 116 -18.35 8.63 10.80
CA TRP A 116 -17.31 8.95 11.77
C TRP A 116 -16.44 10.12 11.32
N ASP A 117 -16.30 11.12 12.17
CA ASP A 117 -15.40 12.25 11.93
C ASP A 117 -13.93 11.84 12.06
N TYR A 118 -13.10 12.40 11.19
CA TYR A 118 -11.64 12.19 11.29
C TYR A 118 -11.08 12.77 12.60
N PRO A 119 -10.18 12.06 13.29
CA PRO A 119 -9.63 12.49 14.57
C PRO A 119 -8.63 13.64 14.36
N LEU A 120 -9.08 14.85 14.54
CA LEU A 120 -8.27 16.07 14.55
C LEU A 120 -8.13 16.56 15.98
N LEU A 121 -6.91 16.95 16.37
CA LEU A 121 -6.66 17.49 17.71
C LEU A 121 -7.31 18.86 17.87
N GLU A 122 -7.05 19.76 16.92
CA GLU A 122 -7.65 21.11 16.85
C GLU A 122 -7.74 21.53 15.38
N LYS A 123 -8.73 22.35 15.06
CA LYS A 123 -8.80 22.97 13.72
C LYS A 123 -7.79 24.12 13.65
N PRO A 124 -7.03 24.25 12.54
CA PRO A 124 -6.11 25.37 12.37
C PRO A 124 -6.82 26.72 12.47
N GLY A 125 -6.23 27.66 13.18
CA GLY A 125 -6.71 29.04 13.23
C GLY A 125 -6.53 29.77 11.89
N PRO A 126 -7.15 30.95 11.72
CA PRO A 126 -7.06 31.72 10.47
C PRO A 126 -5.63 32.19 10.15
N GLU A 127 -4.76 32.31 11.15
CA GLU A 127 -3.37 32.72 11.00
C GLU A 127 -2.41 31.55 10.71
N ALA A 128 -2.92 30.30 10.65
CA ALA A 128 -2.09 29.15 10.35
C ALA A 128 -1.58 29.23 8.89
N ALA A 129 -0.34 28.80 8.69
CA ALA A 129 0.28 28.84 7.37
C ALA A 129 -0.48 27.99 6.36
N GLU A 130 -0.71 28.56 5.17
CA GLU A 130 -1.34 27.90 4.06
C GLU A 130 -0.31 27.11 3.24
N VAL A 131 -0.67 25.90 2.86
CA VAL A 131 0.17 25.02 2.01
C VAL A 131 -0.63 24.62 0.78
N ALA A 132 -0.10 24.93 -0.40
CA ALA A 132 -0.70 24.53 -1.66
C ALA A 132 -0.37 23.07 -2.00
N ILE A 133 -1.36 22.31 -2.45
CA ILE A 133 -1.20 20.93 -2.89
C ILE A 133 -1.77 20.82 -4.30
N ILE A 134 -0.96 20.35 -5.23
CA ILE A 134 -1.34 20.21 -6.65
C ILE A 134 -1.62 18.73 -6.93
N GLY A 135 -2.90 18.41 -7.07
CA GLY A 135 -3.42 17.07 -7.32
C GLY A 135 -4.15 16.50 -6.11
N ALA A 136 -5.42 16.11 -6.31
CA ALA A 136 -6.31 15.50 -5.32
C ALA A 136 -6.37 13.97 -5.43
N GLY A 137 -5.31 13.33 -5.93
CA GLY A 137 -5.13 11.89 -5.85
C GLY A 137 -4.75 11.43 -4.43
N PRO A 138 -4.54 10.11 -4.20
CA PRO A 138 -4.23 9.58 -2.87
C PRO A 138 -3.09 10.28 -2.15
N ALA A 139 -2.02 10.62 -2.87
CA ALA A 139 -0.86 11.31 -2.30
C ALA A 139 -1.20 12.72 -1.82
N GLY A 140 -1.89 13.51 -2.65
CA GLY A 140 -2.28 14.87 -2.29
C GLY A 140 -3.31 14.92 -1.16
N LEU A 141 -4.30 14.03 -1.19
CA LEU A 141 -5.31 13.92 -0.11
C LEU A 141 -4.67 13.48 1.21
N SER A 142 -3.74 12.52 1.18
CA SER A 142 -2.97 12.12 2.35
C SER A 142 -2.12 13.28 2.89
N ALA A 143 -1.42 14.02 2.01
CA ALA A 143 -0.65 15.19 2.40
C ALA A 143 -1.51 16.26 3.06
N ALA A 144 -2.68 16.56 2.48
CA ALA A 144 -3.62 17.53 3.02
C ALA A 144 -4.10 17.14 4.43
N TYR A 145 -4.48 15.88 4.61
CA TYR A 145 -4.91 15.37 5.90
C TYR A 145 -3.81 15.49 6.97
N HIS A 146 -2.60 15.08 6.66
CA HIS A 146 -1.51 15.14 7.62
C HIS A 146 -1.06 16.57 7.91
N LEU A 147 -1.09 17.48 6.94
CA LEU A 147 -0.87 18.90 7.18
C LEU A 147 -1.94 19.50 8.11
N LEU A 148 -3.21 19.15 7.90
CA LEU A 148 -4.31 19.57 8.76
C LEU A 148 -4.08 19.11 10.22
N ARG A 149 -3.66 17.86 10.42
CA ARG A 149 -3.30 17.31 11.73
C ARG A 149 -2.10 18.00 12.38
N LEU A 150 -1.19 18.53 11.57
CA LEU A 150 -0.02 19.31 12.03
C LEU A 150 -0.34 20.79 12.27
N GLY A 151 -1.61 21.21 12.10
CA GLY A 151 -2.06 22.56 12.38
C GLY A 151 -1.89 23.55 11.23
N TYR A 152 -1.67 23.08 10.00
CA TYR A 152 -1.60 23.90 8.78
C TYR A 152 -2.96 23.96 8.07
N ARG A 153 -3.12 24.93 7.17
CA ARG A 153 -4.29 25.07 6.29
C ARG A 153 -3.95 24.55 4.88
N PRO A 154 -4.29 23.30 4.55
CA PRO A 154 -4.06 22.74 3.22
C PRO A 154 -5.10 23.27 2.22
N VAL A 155 -4.63 23.72 1.06
CA VAL A 155 -5.45 24.13 -0.09
C VAL A 155 -5.10 23.19 -1.25
N VAL A 156 -6.07 22.36 -1.66
CA VAL A 156 -5.87 21.33 -2.68
C VAL A 156 -6.45 21.81 -4.02
N PHE A 157 -5.60 21.91 -5.03
CA PHE A 157 -5.97 22.25 -6.40
C PHE A 157 -5.94 20.99 -7.27
N ASP A 158 -6.95 20.80 -8.10
CA ASP A 158 -6.96 19.74 -9.10
C ASP A 158 -7.58 20.22 -10.42
N ALA A 159 -7.09 19.67 -11.51
CA ALA A 159 -7.63 19.91 -12.86
C ALA A 159 -9.01 19.28 -13.07
N LEU A 160 -9.37 18.28 -12.28
CA LEU A 160 -10.66 17.60 -12.30
C LEU A 160 -11.69 18.35 -11.45
N ASN A 161 -12.95 18.08 -11.73
CA ASN A 161 -14.08 18.61 -10.96
C ASN A 161 -14.28 17.90 -9.62
N GLU A 162 -13.82 16.66 -9.49
CA GLU A 162 -13.99 15.80 -8.34
C GLU A 162 -12.65 15.26 -7.82
N PRO A 163 -12.47 15.12 -6.50
CA PRO A 163 -11.25 14.58 -5.93
C PRO A 163 -11.12 13.07 -6.17
N GLY A 164 -9.89 12.57 -6.23
CA GLY A 164 -9.59 11.15 -6.39
C GLY A 164 -8.52 10.85 -7.44
N GLY A 165 -8.33 11.73 -8.43
CA GLY A 165 -7.33 11.52 -9.48
C GLY A 165 -7.52 10.17 -10.21
N THR A 166 -6.48 9.32 -10.26
CA THR A 166 -6.54 8.00 -10.92
C THR A 166 -7.62 7.07 -10.32
N LEU A 167 -8.02 7.24 -9.06
CA LEU A 167 -9.11 6.46 -8.46
C LEU A 167 -10.41 6.60 -9.26
N ARG A 168 -10.65 7.77 -9.84
CA ARG A 168 -11.84 8.06 -10.66
C ARG A 168 -11.65 7.84 -12.14
N THR A 169 -10.44 8.08 -12.64
CA THR A 169 -10.21 8.13 -14.09
C THR A 169 -9.57 6.86 -14.65
N GLY A 170 -9.11 5.96 -13.79
CA GLY A 170 -8.33 4.81 -14.23
C GLY A 170 -8.66 3.49 -13.56
N ILE A 171 -9.44 3.49 -12.47
CA ILE A 171 -9.83 2.27 -11.75
C ILE A 171 -11.30 1.99 -11.99
N PRO A 172 -11.65 0.87 -12.67
CA PRO A 172 -13.04 0.57 -13.03
C PRO A 172 -13.96 0.34 -11.81
N PHE A 173 -15.24 0.68 -11.96
CA PHE A 173 -16.25 0.64 -10.88
C PHE A 173 -16.43 -0.74 -10.25
N TYR A 174 -16.25 -1.82 -11.03
CA TYR A 174 -16.33 -3.18 -10.51
C TYR A 174 -15.21 -3.53 -9.50
N ARG A 175 -14.15 -2.71 -9.39
CA ARG A 175 -13.08 -2.78 -8.39
C ARG A 175 -13.24 -1.72 -7.31
N LEU A 176 -13.61 -0.51 -7.69
CA LEU A 176 -13.76 0.63 -6.79
C LEU A 176 -15.02 1.42 -7.17
N PRO A 177 -16.16 1.18 -6.51
CA PRO A 177 -17.38 1.90 -6.76
C PRO A 177 -17.21 3.43 -6.61
N ALA A 178 -17.84 4.19 -7.51
CA ALA A 178 -17.74 5.65 -7.52
C ALA A 178 -18.24 6.29 -6.22
N GLU A 179 -19.32 5.73 -5.66
CA GLU A 179 -19.92 6.16 -4.39
C GLU A 179 -18.97 6.00 -3.19
N VAL A 180 -18.15 4.96 -3.17
CA VAL A 180 -17.13 4.77 -2.11
C VAL A 180 -16.05 5.83 -2.22
N THR A 181 -15.57 6.08 -3.45
CA THR A 181 -14.58 7.12 -3.70
C THR A 181 -15.11 8.50 -3.31
N SER A 182 -16.34 8.83 -3.70
CA SER A 182 -16.98 10.11 -3.33
C SER A 182 -17.15 10.23 -1.82
N ALA A 183 -17.77 9.23 -1.18
CA ALA A 183 -18.06 9.27 0.25
C ALA A 183 -16.79 9.43 1.11
N GLU A 184 -15.72 8.71 0.79
CA GLU A 184 -14.48 8.79 1.58
C GLU A 184 -13.74 10.10 1.33
N THR A 185 -13.60 10.53 0.06
CA THR A 185 -12.89 11.78 -0.26
C THR A 185 -13.63 13.03 0.19
N GLU A 186 -14.96 13.08 0.05
CA GLU A 186 -15.79 14.21 0.51
C GLU A 186 -15.74 14.36 2.04
N ARG A 187 -15.84 13.25 2.79
CA ARG A 187 -15.67 13.26 4.25
C ARG A 187 -14.29 13.76 4.65
N LEU A 188 -13.25 13.36 3.92
CA LEU A 188 -11.89 13.82 4.18
C LEU A 188 -11.76 15.33 3.93
N LEU A 189 -12.28 15.85 2.83
CA LEU A 189 -12.30 17.28 2.53
C LEU A 189 -13.10 18.08 3.58
N ALA A 190 -14.24 17.55 4.01
CA ALA A 190 -15.09 18.17 5.03
C ALA A 190 -14.40 18.31 6.40
N SER A 191 -13.30 17.62 6.65
CA SER A 191 -12.52 17.74 7.88
C SER A 191 -11.85 19.12 8.05
N GLY A 192 -11.78 19.93 6.99
CA GLY A 192 -11.21 21.29 7.01
C GLY A 192 -10.15 21.53 5.91
N ILE A 193 -10.13 20.70 4.89
CA ILE A 193 -9.27 20.85 3.71
C ILE A 193 -9.99 21.75 2.70
N GLU A 194 -9.34 22.84 2.27
CA GLU A 194 -9.89 23.70 1.22
C GLU A 194 -9.73 23.02 -0.14
N TRP A 195 -10.84 22.93 -0.90
CA TRP A 195 -10.89 22.25 -2.18
C TRP A 195 -11.14 23.21 -3.34
N MET A 196 -10.21 23.21 -4.32
CA MET A 196 -10.22 24.07 -5.50
C MET A 196 -10.26 23.22 -6.78
N PRO A 197 -11.45 22.79 -7.24
CA PRO A 197 -11.62 22.01 -8.48
C PRO A 197 -11.43 22.87 -9.73
N ASN A 198 -11.11 22.20 -10.86
CA ASN A 198 -10.94 22.81 -12.18
C ASN A 198 -9.76 23.82 -12.26
N TYR A 199 -8.77 23.66 -11.40
CA TYR A 199 -7.54 24.46 -11.41
C TYR A 199 -6.39 23.62 -11.93
N ARG A 200 -6.06 23.78 -13.20
CA ARG A 200 -4.91 23.12 -13.84
C ARG A 200 -3.66 23.98 -13.75
N LEU A 201 -2.58 23.42 -13.25
CA LEU A 201 -1.27 24.07 -13.22
C LEU A 201 -0.79 24.37 -14.65
N GLY A 202 -0.26 25.56 -14.87
CA GLY A 202 0.13 26.07 -16.19
C GLY A 202 -1.02 26.70 -17.00
N SER A 203 -2.27 26.67 -16.46
CA SER A 203 -3.44 27.27 -17.10
C SER A 203 -4.16 28.23 -16.16
N GLN A 204 -4.98 27.72 -15.21
CA GLN A 204 -5.70 28.54 -14.23
C GLN A 204 -4.82 29.01 -13.08
N ILE A 205 -3.77 28.29 -12.77
CA ILE A 205 -2.78 28.62 -11.74
C ILE A 205 -1.36 28.42 -12.28
N HIS A 206 -0.42 29.25 -11.78
CA HIS A 206 0.98 29.12 -12.14
C HIS A 206 1.85 28.94 -10.90
N LEU A 207 2.97 28.24 -11.06
CA LEU A 207 3.84 27.90 -9.94
C LEU A 207 4.42 29.13 -9.22
N ASP A 208 4.72 30.19 -9.98
CA ASP A 208 5.27 31.43 -9.40
C ASP A 208 4.24 32.16 -8.53
N ASP A 209 2.96 32.10 -8.90
CA ASP A 209 1.86 32.67 -8.09
C ASP A 209 1.70 31.89 -6.79
N LEU A 210 1.78 30.56 -6.86
CA LEU A 210 1.72 29.71 -5.68
C LEU A 210 2.89 29.95 -4.72
N ARG A 211 4.10 30.14 -5.26
CA ARG A 211 5.28 30.47 -4.45
C ARG A 211 5.19 31.79 -3.71
N GLN A 212 4.43 32.72 -4.24
CA GLN A 212 4.23 34.04 -3.60
C GLN A 212 3.12 33.99 -2.54
N SER A 213 2.14 33.13 -2.72
CA SER A 213 0.92 33.09 -1.91
C SER A 213 0.95 32.07 -0.79
N TYR A 214 1.71 30.99 -0.93
CA TYR A 214 1.70 29.85 0.01
C TYR A 214 3.08 29.64 0.67
N ALA A 215 3.06 29.20 1.92
CA ALA A 215 4.26 28.95 2.71
C ALA A 215 5.10 27.77 2.18
N ALA A 216 4.45 26.81 1.54
CA ALA A 216 5.09 25.67 0.86
C ALA A 216 4.14 25.09 -0.22
N ILE A 217 4.69 24.29 -1.12
CA ILE A 217 3.95 23.66 -2.21
C ILE A 217 4.26 22.15 -2.22
N ILE A 218 3.21 21.32 -2.30
CA ILE A 218 3.33 19.87 -2.55
C ILE A 218 2.82 19.58 -3.96
N LEU A 219 3.66 19.00 -4.81
CA LEU A 219 3.30 18.53 -6.13
C LEU A 219 2.94 17.04 -6.05
N ALA A 220 1.69 16.70 -6.31
CA ALA A 220 1.16 15.34 -6.35
C ALA A 220 0.35 15.08 -7.65
N PRO A 221 0.87 15.45 -8.85
CA PRO A 221 0.12 15.41 -10.10
C PRO A 221 -0.10 13.99 -10.61
N GLY A 222 0.53 12.98 -10.02
CA GLY A 222 0.52 11.60 -10.47
C GLY A 222 1.16 11.42 -11.85
N THR A 223 0.84 10.27 -12.50
CA THR A 223 1.33 9.91 -13.83
C THR A 223 0.14 9.71 -14.77
N MET A 224 -0.45 10.81 -15.21
CA MET A 224 -1.72 10.80 -15.97
C MET A 224 -1.52 10.69 -17.50
N LYS A 225 -0.28 10.73 -17.99
CA LYS A 225 0.06 10.64 -19.41
C LYS A 225 0.61 9.24 -19.74
N ALA A 226 0.10 8.65 -20.81
CA ALA A 226 0.67 7.40 -21.30
C ALA A 226 2.12 7.60 -21.75
N ARG A 227 2.99 6.64 -21.44
CA ARG A 227 4.28 6.54 -22.10
C ARG A 227 4.04 6.03 -23.51
N GLU A 228 4.45 6.79 -24.51
CA GLU A 228 4.30 6.37 -25.89
C GLU A 228 5.01 5.03 -26.13
N TRP A 229 4.25 4.10 -26.66
CA TRP A 229 4.76 2.81 -27.08
C TRP A 229 4.50 2.63 -28.57
N SER A 230 5.54 2.26 -29.30
CA SER A 230 5.47 1.97 -30.71
C SER A 230 6.39 0.82 -31.08
N VAL A 231 6.08 0.16 -32.17
CA VAL A 231 6.98 -0.82 -32.78
C VAL A 231 7.48 -0.24 -34.10
N GLY A 232 8.80 -0.02 -34.20
CA GLY A 232 9.40 0.64 -35.38
C GLY A 232 9.20 2.16 -35.43
N GLY A 233 8.83 2.81 -34.30
CA GLY A 233 8.73 4.28 -34.19
C GLY A 233 7.46 4.89 -34.81
N VAL A 234 6.48 4.08 -35.21
CA VAL A 234 5.22 4.54 -35.80
C VAL A 234 4.04 4.17 -34.92
N ILE A 235 3.10 5.11 -34.76
CA ILE A 235 1.80 4.87 -34.11
C ILE A 235 0.70 4.84 -35.17
N PRO A 236 0.35 3.66 -35.69
CA PRO A 236 -0.64 3.55 -36.75
C PRO A 236 -2.07 3.59 -36.18
N PRO A 237 -3.08 3.91 -37.02
CA PRO A 237 -4.49 3.69 -36.69
C PRO A 237 -4.75 2.23 -36.25
N GLY A 238 -5.43 2.07 -35.10
CA GLY A 238 -5.67 0.77 -34.47
C GLY A 238 -4.66 0.42 -33.35
N LEU A 239 -3.66 1.29 -33.11
CA LEU A 239 -2.84 1.28 -31.91
C LEU A 239 -3.28 2.41 -30.99
N HIS A 240 -3.68 2.10 -29.77
CA HIS A 240 -4.24 3.01 -28.77
C HIS A 240 -3.50 2.89 -27.45
N GLN A 241 -3.72 3.83 -26.53
CA GLN A 241 -3.19 3.79 -25.18
C GLN A 241 -4.22 3.21 -24.20
N GLY A 242 -3.81 2.24 -23.37
CA GLY A 242 -4.70 1.59 -22.41
C GLY A 242 -5.27 2.54 -21.36
N ILE A 243 -4.48 3.53 -20.90
CA ILE A 243 -4.97 4.53 -19.93
C ILE A 243 -6.06 5.43 -20.53
N GLU A 244 -5.96 5.78 -21.81
CA GLU A 244 -6.98 6.59 -22.48
C GLU A 244 -8.29 5.79 -22.68
N LEU A 245 -8.19 4.49 -22.95
CA LEU A 245 -9.35 3.60 -22.94
C LEU A 245 -10.05 3.56 -21.58
N LEU A 246 -9.26 3.46 -20.49
CA LEU A 246 -9.83 3.47 -19.13
C LEU A 246 -10.51 4.81 -18.82
N LYS A 247 -9.89 5.94 -19.18
CA LYS A 247 -10.51 7.26 -19.01
C LYS A 247 -11.84 7.37 -19.77
N GLU A 248 -11.86 6.94 -21.04
CA GLU A 248 -13.09 6.96 -21.84
C GLU A 248 -14.19 6.05 -21.26
N TRP A 249 -13.81 4.87 -20.77
CA TRP A 249 -14.73 3.98 -20.07
C TRP A 249 -15.31 4.61 -18.81
N MET A 250 -14.46 5.20 -17.97
CA MET A 250 -14.88 5.82 -16.71
C MET A 250 -15.74 7.06 -16.92
N ASP A 251 -15.54 7.79 -18.02
CA ASP A 251 -16.27 9.01 -18.36
C ASP A 251 -17.62 8.71 -19.03
N VAL A 252 -17.64 7.81 -20.01
CA VAL A 252 -18.83 7.59 -20.88
C VAL A 252 -19.26 6.14 -21.04
N GLY A 253 -18.59 5.19 -20.39
CA GLY A 253 -18.92 3.75 -20.47
C GLY A 253 -18.73 3.14 -21.86
N ARG A 254 -17.79 3.65 -22.65
CA ARG A 254 -17.63 3.21 -24.05
C ARG A 254 -16.30 2.50 -24.30
N VAL A 255 -16.36 1.49 -25.15
CA VAL A 255 -15.22 0.86 -25.78
C VAL A 255 -15.40 0.87 -27.30
N PRO A 256 -14.33 0.74 -28.10
CA PRO A 256 -14.45 0.60 -29.55
C PRO A 256 -15.31 -0.62 -29.92
N ASN A 257 -16.16 -0.47 -30.95
CA ASN A 257 -16.97 -1.56 -31.50
C ASN A 257 -16.10 -2.48 -32.38
N ILE A 258 -15.50 -3.48 -31.75
CA ILE A 258 -14.57 -4.45 -32.36
C ILE A 258 -14.84 -5.85 -31.83
N GLU A 259 -14.41 -6.86 -32.58
CA GLU A 259 -14.58 -8.28 -32.21
C GLU A 259 -13.37 -8.80 -31.40
N SER A 260 -12.15 -8.26 -31.66
CA SER A 260 -10.93 -8.74 -31.05
C SER A 260 -9.94 -7.62 -30.74
N ALA A 261 -9.25 -7.74 -29.60
CA ALA A 261 -8.26 -6.78 -29.11
C ALA A 261 -7.08 -7.46 -28.41
N ALA A 262 -5.92 -6.84 -28.50
CA ALA A 262 -4.76 -7.19 -27.71
C ALA A 262 -4.33 -6.02 -26.81
N VAL A 263 -4.11 -6.28 -25.53
CA VAL A 263 -3.55 -5.33 -24.57
C VAL A 263 -2.10 -5.71 -24.29
N VAL A 264 -1.17 -4.79 -24.53
CA VAL A 264 0.27 -5.01 -24.36
C VAL A 264 0.71 -4.42 -23.03
N GLY A 265 1.06 -5.28 -22.08
CA GLY A 265 1.50 -4.89 -20.73
C GLY A 265 1.26 -5.97 -19.68
N GLY A 266 1.86 -5.82 -18.49
CA GLY A 266 1.73 -6.78 -17.39
C GLY A 266 1.43 -6.13 -16.03
N GLY A 267 0.99 -4.87 -16.02
CA GLY A 267 0.56 -4.14 -14.82
C GLY A 267 -0.97 -4.08 -14.69
N ASN A 268 -1.46 -3.48 -13.60
CA ASN A 268 -2.90 -3.34 -13.34
C ASN A 268 -3.64 -2.64 -14.49
N THR A 269 -3.06 -1.58 -15.06
CA THR A 269 -3.64 -0.89 -16.23
C THR A 269 -3.92 -1.83 -17.41
N ALA A 270 -3.05 -2.83 -17.63
CA ALA A 270 -3.27 -3.81 -18.71
C ALA A 270 -4.42 -4.75 -18.39
N VAL A 271 -4.49 -5.22 -17.14
CA VAL A 271 -5.58 -6.10 -16.68
C VAL A 271 -6.90 -5.35 -16.69
N ASP A 272 -6.95 -4.13 -16.18
CA ASP A 272 -8.15 -3.30 -16.15
C ASP A 272 -8.64 -2.97 -17.58
N ALA A 273 -7.73 -2.58 -18.49
CA ALA A 273 -8.07 -2.30 -19.89
C ALA A 273 -8.66 -3.55 -20.60
N ALA A 274 -8.07 -4.73 -20.37
CA ALA A 274 -8.58 -5.97 -20.95
C ALA A 274 -9.96 -6.34 -20.38
N ARG A 275 -10.15 -6.19 -19.06
CA ARG A 275 -11.44 -6.46 -18.40
C ARG A 275 -12.53 -5.47 -18.83
N VAL A 276 -12.19 -4.20 -19.05
CA VAL A 276 -13.10 -3.17 -19.60
C VAL A 276 -13.49 -3.51 -21.04
N LEU A 277 -12.55 -3.89 -21.89
CA LEU A 277 -12.87 -4.32 -23.26
C LEU A 277 -13.85 -5.50 -23.25
N LYS A 278 -13.66 -6.48 -22.37
CA LYS A 278 -14.54 -7.62 -22.22
C LYS A 278 -15.96 -7.21 -21.81
N ARG A 279 -16.09 -6.30 -20.84
CA ARG A 279 -17.37 -5.72 -20.39
C ARG A 279 -18.05 -4.91 -21.47
N GLY A 280 -17.28 -4.21 -22.29
CA GLY A 280 -17.78 -3.47 -23.46
C GLY A 280 -18.21 -4.35 -24.64
N GLY A 281 -18.16 -5.69 -24.49
CA GLY A 281 -18.67 -6.64 -25.47
C GLY A 281 -17.66 -7.14 -26.51
N VAL A 282 -16.35 -6.84 -26.34
CA VAL A 282 -15.30 -7.41 -27.19
C VAL A 282 -15.17 -8.91 -26.91
N LYS A 283 -15.37 -9.72 -27.94
CA LYS A 283 -15.48 -11.18 -27.80
C LYS A 283 -14.15 -11.82 -27.44
N GLU A 284 -13.10 -11.45 -28.14
CA GLU A 284 -11.77 -12.02 -28.00
C GLU A 284 -10.79 -10.94 -27.48
N VAL A 285 -10.33 -11.10 -26.23
CA VAL A 285 -9.42 -10.16 -25.58
C VAL A 285 -8.19 -10.90 -25.11
N HIS A 286 -7.01 -10.39 -25.50
CA HIS A 286 -5.71 -10.94 -25.16
C HIS A 286 -4.89 -9.94 -24.35
N ILE A 287 -4.17 -10.43 -23.34
CA ILE A 287 -3.08 -9.69 -22.70
C ILE A 287 -1.77 -10.28 -23.18
N ILE A 288 -0.87 -9.45 -23.69
CA ILE A 288 0.48 -9.84 -24.10
C ILE A 288 1.48 -9.22 -23.15
N THR A 289 2.17 -10.06 -22.42
CA THR A 289 3.15 -9.61 -21.45
C THR A 289 4.47 -10.37 -21.57
N HIS A 290 5.54 -9.65 -21.45
CA HIS A 290 6.87 -10.25 -21.41
C HIS A 290 7.23 -10.82 -20.04
N ASN A 291 6.38 -10.63 -19.03
CA ASN A 291 6.52 -11.17 -17.69
C ASN A 291 5.91 -12.58 -17.58
N GLY A 292 6.34 -13.34 -16.58
CA GLY A 292 5.70 -14.59 -16.14
C GLY A 292 4.38 -14.31 -15.42
N MET A 293 3.57 -15.36 -15.27
CA MET A 293 2.34 -15.29 -14.49
C MET A 293 2.62 -15.16 -12.99
N PRO A 294 1.74 -14.52 -12.22
CA PRO A 294 1.80 -14.59 -10.76
C PRO A 294 1.76 -16.05 -10.28
N GLY A 295 2.58 -16.39 -9.28
CA GLY A 295 2.67 -17.75 -8.74
C GLY A 295 3.42 -18.76 -9.61
N SER A 296 4.02 -18.34 -10.74
CA SER A 296 4.90 -19.18 -11.55
C SER A 296 6.30 -19.25 -10.94
N ASP A 297 7.12 -20.22 -11.41
CA ASP A 297 8.55 -20.36 -11.03
C ASP A 297 9.46 -19.28 -11.66
N ALA A 298 8.89 -18.21 -12.21
CA ALA A 298 9.66 -17.11 -12.76
C ALA A 298 10.36 -16.31 -11.64
N ASP A 299 11.50 -15.70 -11.96
CA ASP A 299 12.15 -14.75 -11.07
C ASP A 299 11.16 -13.65 -10.64
N PRO A 300 11.07 -13.29 -9.34
CA PRO A 300 10.11 -12.28 -8.87
C PRO A 300 10.17 -10.95 -9.63
N SER A 301 11.35 -10.58 -10.17
CA SER A 301 11.52 -9.40 -11.02
C SER A 301 10.97 -9.57 -12.44
N ASP A 302 10.62 -10.80 -12.84
CA ASP A 302 10.08 -11.14 -14.17
C ASP A 302 8.61 -11.61 -14.12
N VAL A 303 7.92 -11.42 -13.00
CA VAL A 303 6.49 -11.70 -12.82
C VAL A 303 5.67 -10.44 -13.14
N MET A 304 4.44 -10.63 -13.60
CA MET A 304 3.46 -9.53 -13.79
C MET A 304 3.32 -8.73 -12.49
N ARG A 305 3.32 -7.40 -12.63
CA ARG A 305 3.14 -6.49 -11.48
C ARG A 305 1.68 -6.25 -11.12
N ALA A 306 0.76 -6.75 -11.93
CA ALA A 306 -0.66 -6.69 -11.62
C ALA A 306 -0.98 -7.52 -10.36
N ILE A 307 -2.00 -7.11 -9.62
CA ILE A 307 -2.48 -7.81 -8.43
C ILE A 307 -2.86 -9.25 -8.83
N PRO A 308 -2.32 -10.30 -8.17
CA PRO A 308 -2.53 -11.68 -8.57
C PRO A 308 -4.01 -12.07 -8.71
N ARG A 309 -4.86 -11.67 -7.77
CA ARG A 309 -6.31 -11.93 -7.81
C ARG A 309 -6.99 -11.28 -9.02
N GLU A 310 -6.54 -10.10 -9.46
CA GLU A 310 -7.09 -9.43 -10.64
C GLU A 310 -6.71 -10.16 -11.93
N VAL A 311 -5.51 -10.75 -11.96
CA VAL A 311 -5.04 -11.58 -13.08
C VAL A 311 -5.87 -12.87 -13.16
N GLU A 312 -6.12 -13.52 -12.02
CA GLU A 312 -6.95 -14.72 -11.91
C GLU A 312 -8.40 -14.43 -12.36
N GLN A 313 -9.00 -13.35 -11.85
CA GLN A 313 -10.35 -12.94 -12.24
C GLN A 313 -10.44 -12.61 -13.74
N ALA A 314 -9.42 -11.99 -14.33
CA ALA A 314 -9.37 -11.73 -15.77
C ALA A 314 -9.39 -13.03 -16.59
N GLN A 315 -8.66 -14.08 -16.15
CA GLN A 315 -8.69 -15.39 -16.79
C GLN A 315 -10.05 -16.09 -16.65
N GLU A 316 -10.67 -16.02 -15.47
CA GLU A 316 -12.02 -16.53 -15.24
C GLU A 316 -13.06 -15.83 -16.12
N GLU A 317 -12.92 -14.54 -16.41
CA GLU A 317 -13.73 -13.76 -17.34
C GLU A 317 -13.46 -14.07 -18.82
N GLY A 318 -12.56 -15.02 -19.12
CA GLY A 318 -12.25 -15.49 -20.47
C GLY A 318 -11.25 -14.61 -21.22
N ILE A 319 -10.41 -13.84 -20.53
CA ILE A 319 -9.29 -13.10 -21.11
C ILE A 319 -8.09 -14.05 -21.26
N LEU A 320 -7.47 -14.08 -22.44
CA LEU A 320 -6.34 -14.95 -22.75
C LEU A 320 -5.04 -14.22 -22.47
N ILE A 321 -4.22 -14.77 -21.56
CA ILE A 321 -2.95 -14.14 -21.17
C ILE A 321 -1.77 -14.89 -21.80
N HIS A 322 -0.98 -14.17 -22.61
CA HIS A 322 0.23 -14.65 -23.26
C HIS A 322 1.45 -14.16 -22.48
N SER A 323 1.86 -14.95 -21.49
CA SER A 323 3.04 -14.68 -20.67
C SER A 323 4.35 -14.96 -21.43
N HIS A 324 5.43 -14.29 -21.01
CA HIS A 324 6.74 -14.39 -21.67
C HIS A 324 6.70 -14.13 -23.18
N ARG A 325 5.80 -13.23 -23.63
CA ARG A 325 5.67 -12.80 -25.02
C ARG A 325 5.92 -11.30 -25.15
N GLY A 326 6.76 -10.92 -26.11
CA GLY A 326 6.97 -9.54 -26.51
C GLY A 326 6.51 -9.30 -27.93
N VAL A 327 5.90 -8.16 -28.18
CA VAL A 327 5.49 -7.77 -29.55
C VAL A 327 6.72 -7.30 -30.31
N GLN A 328 7.00 -7.94 -31.43
CA GLN A 328 8.13 -7.66 -32.30
C GLN A 328 7.73 -6.77 -33.47
N ARG A 329 6.52 -6.97 -34.00
CA ARG A 329 6.04 -6.25 -35.18
C ARG A 329 4.51 -6.15 -35.17
N LEU A 330 3.99 -5.02 -35.66
CA LEU A 330 2.57 -4.88 -35.99
C LEU A 330 2.32 -5.36 -37.42
N ILE A 331 1.27 -6.12 -37.63
CA ILE A 331 0.84 -6.58 -38.95
C ILE A 331 -0.15 -5.55 -39.50
N MET A 332 0.18 -5.02 -40.67
CA MET A 332 -0.53 -3.90 -41.28
C MET A 332 -1.29 -4.33 -42.55
N HIS A 333 -2.47 -3.76 -42.73
CA HIS A 333 -3.15 -3.73 -44.03
C HIS A 333 -3.40 -2.26 -44.41
N GLY A 334 -2.69 -1.78 -45.42
CA GLY A 334 -2.57 -0.35 -45.70
C GLY A 334 -1.89 0.34 -44.49
N ASN A 335 -2.56 1.35 -43.94
CA ASN A 335 -2.09 2.07 -42.73
C ASN A 335 -2.71 1.61 -41.42
N ARG A 336 -3.56 0.56 -41.41
CA ARG A 336 -4.29 0.09 -40.24
C ARG A 336 -3.71 -1.21 -39.69
N VAL A 337 -3.67 -1.35 -38.36
CA VAL A 337 -3.31 -2.59 -37.66
C VAL A 337 -4.40 -3.65 -37.92
N ILE A 338 -3.96 -4.87 -38.29
CA ILE A 338 -4.81 -6.06 -38.44
C ILE A 338 -4.29 -7.26 -37.64
N GLY A 339 -3.19 -7.09 -36.91
CA GLY A 339 -2.60 -8.13 -36.11
C GLY A 339 -1.26 -7.69 -35.51
N LEU A 340 -0.62 -8.60 -34.84
CA LEU A 340 0.73 -8.44 -34.30
C LEU A 340 1.52 -9.75 -34.38
N GLU A 341 2.83 -9.61 -34.44
CA GLU A 341 3.76 -10.71 -34.30
C GLU A 341 4.43 -10.62 -32.95
N MET A 342 4.39 -11.71 -32.20
CA MET A 342 5.01 -11.81 -30.90
C MET A 342 6.06 -12.92 -30.89
N VAL A 343 7.07 -12.73 -30.03
CA VAL A 343 8.19 -13.66 -29.86
C VAL A 343 8.30 -14.02 -28.39
N HIS A 344 8.78 -15.23 -28.10
CA HIS A 344 9.08 -15.64 -26.73
C HIS A 344 10.23 -14.81 -26.16
N MET A 345 10.06 -14.30 -24.93
CA MET A 345 11.07 -13.48 -24.24
C MET A 345 11.25 -13.96 -22.80
N LYS A 346 12.52 -13.98 -22.34
CA LYS A 346 12.85 -14.30 -20.94
C LYS A 346 14.04 -13.47 -20.47
N LYS A 347 14.13 -13.23 -19.16
CA LYS A 347 15.30 -12.62 -18.55
C LYS A 347 16.40 -13.62 -18.32
N PHE A 348 17.62 -13.23 -18.64
CA PHE A 348 18.85 -13.98 -18.38
C PHE A 348 19.92 -13.04 -17.81
N PRO A 349 20.83 -13.55 -16.97
CA PRO A 349 21.97 -12.77 -16.54
C PRO A 349 22.91 -12.48 -17.74
N ASP A 350 23.32 -11.21 -17.87
CA ASP A 350 24.39 -10.81 -18.79
C ASP A 350 25.78 -11.20 -18.24
N ALA A 351 26.84 -10.88 -18.95
CA ALA A 351 28.22 -11.15 -18.51
C ALA A 351 28.62 -10.44 -17.19
N ARG A 352 27.82 -9.49 -16.73
CA ARG A 352 28.00 -8.76 -15.46
C ARG A 352 26.99 -9.19 -14.39
N GLY A 353 26.22 -10.27 -14.63
CA GLY A 353 25.20 -10.77 -13.72
C GLY A 353 23.88 -9.97 -13.72
N ARG A 354 23.72 -8.97 -14.56
CA ARG A 354 22.49 -8.18 -14.63
C ARG A 354 21.45 -8.91 -15.47
N LEU A 355 20.23 -9.03 -14.97
CA LEU A 355 19.12 -9.64 -15.70
C LEU A 355 18.72 -8.78 -16.90
N VAL A 356 18.94 -9.27 -18.10
CA VAL A 356 18.56 -8.65 -19.37
C VAL A 356 17.54 -9.52 -20.10
N ARG A 357 16.54 -8.88 -20.73
CA ARG A 357 15.51 -9.62 -21.48
C ARG A 357 16.00 -9.91 -22.88
N LYS A 358 15.85 -11.16 -23.32
CA LYS A 358 16.22 -11.64 -24.66
C LYS A 358 15.02 -12.26 -25.35
N ALA A 359 14.90 -12.02 -26.64
CA ALA A 359 13.97 -12.71 -27.53
C ALA A 359 14.59 -14.03 -28.02
N PHE A 360 13.76 -15.04 -28.23
CA PHE A 360 14.15 -16.34 -28.79
C PHE A 360 13.74 -16.35 -30.27
N GLU A 361 14.72 -16.32 -31.15
CA GLU A 361 14.53 -16.44 -32.59
C GLU A 361 13.88 -17.78 -32.95
N GLY A 362 12.99 -17.78 -33.95
CA GLY A 362 12.26 -18.97 -34.37
C GLY A 362 11.03 -19.32 -33.51
N THR A 363 10.67 -18.43 -32.60
CA THR A 363 9.44 -18.56 -31.77
C THR A 363 8.36 -17.56 -32.12
N GLU A 364 8.50 -16.93 -33.28
CA GLU A 364 7.57 -15.91 -33.80
C GLU A 364 6.19 -16.53 -34.02
N THR A 365 5.18 -15.82 -33.54
CA THR A 365 3.78 -16.22 -33.72
C THR A 365 2.98 -15.00 -34.15
N VAL A 366 2.15 -15.15 -35.15
CA VAL A 366 1.25 -14.11 -35.64
C VAL A 366 -0.12 -14.29 -35.00
N MET A 367 -0.67 -13.20 -34.51
CA MET A 367 -2.02 -13.10 -34.00
C MET A 367 -2.79 -12.04 -34.81
N HIS A 368 -3.94 -12.44 -35.34
CA HIS A 368 -4.85 -11.50 -36.03
C HIS A 368 -5.79 -10.88 -35.01
N ILE A 369 -5.76 -9.55 -34.91
CA ILE A 369 -6.64 -8.75 -34.02
C ILE A 369 -6.97 -7.43 -34.68
N GLN A 370 -8.08 -6.82 -34.28
CA GLN A 370 -8.55 -5.58 -34.89
C GLN A 370 -7.89 -4.33 -34.29
N GLN A 371 -7.56 -4.34 -32.98
CA GLN A 371 -6.91 -3.21 -32.33
C GLN A 371 -5.95 -3.68 -31.25
N VAL A 372 -4.94 -2.84 -30.99
CA VAL A 372 -3.93 -3.00 -29.94
C VAL A 372 -4.02 -1.84 -28.96
N PHE A 373 -3.97 -2.14 -27.66
CA PHE A 373 -3.95 -1.16 -26.58
C PHE A 373 -2.65 -1.28 -25.80
N ALA A 374 -1.83 -0.24 -25.85
CA ALA A 374 -0.56 -0.21 -25.12
C ALA A 374 -0.78 0.21 -23.66
N ALA A 375 -0.40 -0.65 -22.72
CA ALA A 375 -0.43 -0.42 -21.27
C ALA A 375 0.97 -0.63 -20.67
N THR A 376 1.98 0.00 -21.29
CA THR A 376 3.41 -0.21 -21.05
C THR A 376 4.03 0.81 -20.10
N GLY A 377 3.22 1.58 -19.43
CA GLY A 377 3.61 2.55 -18.41
C GLY A 377 3.06 3.95 -18.66
N GLN A 378 3.25 4.78 -17.66
CA GLN A 378 2.76 6.15 -17.59
C GLN A 378 3.89 7.08 -17.18
N MET A 379 3.71 8.37 -17.33
CA MET A 379 4.67 9.42 -16.98
C MET A 379 3.93 10.67 -16.50
N VAL A 380 4.63 11.58 -15.88
CA VAL A 380 4.08 12.88 -15.49
C VAL A 380 3.70 13.68 -16.74
N ASP A 381 2.52 14.30 -16.71
CA ASP A 381 2.19 15.32 -17.70
C ASP A 381 3.02 16.57 -17.42
N GLN A 382 3.85 16.95 -18.36
CA GLN A 382 4.83 18.03 -18.18
C GLN A 382 4.20 19.44 -18.23
N TYR A 383 2.94 19.53 -18.68
CA TYR A 383 2.28 20.83 -18.86
C TYR A 383 2.21 21.64 -17.56
N GLY A 384 2.80 22.83 -17.56
CA GLY A 384 2.93 23.69 -16.38
C GLY A 384 4.04 23.28 -15.41
N LEU A 385 4.78 22.21 -15.69
CA LEU A 385 5.85 21.65 -14.87
C LEU A 385 7.20 21.61 -15.60
N GLU A 386 7.27 22.14 -16.83
CA GLU A 386 8.42 22.02 -17.73
C GLU A 386 9.72 22.51 -17.09
N ILE A 387 9.66 23.65 -16.39
CA ILE A 387 10.83 24.27 -15.75
C ILE A 387 11.36 23.39 -14.61
N ILE A 388 10.48 22.73 -13.85
CA ILE A 388 10.88 21.93 -12.69
C ILE A 388 11.32 20.53 -13.12
N LEU A 389 10.65 19.93 -14.11
CA LEU A 389 10.99 18.61 -14.62
C LEU A 389 12.26 18.61 -15.46
N ASP A 390 12.63 19.75 -16.06
CA ASP A 390 13.85 19.91 -16.87
C ASP A 390 14.03 18.77 -17.89
N GLY A 391 12.97 18.49 -18.65
CA GLY A 391 12.93 17.43 -19.67
C GLY A 391 12.85 15.99 -19.13
N LYS A 392 12.78 15.78 -17.81
CA LYS A 392 12.64 14.46 -17.20
C LYS A 392 11.18 14.00 -17.20
N SER A 393 10.97 12.68 -17.11
CA SER A 393 9.65 12.07 -17.03
C SER A 393 9.08 12.03 -15.61
N TYR A 394 9.92 12.20 -14.59
CA TYR A 394 9.61 12.12 -13.17
C TYR A 394 10.46 13.10 -12.37
N PHE A 395 10.00 13.43 -11.16
CA PHE A 395 10.74 14.27 -10.23
C PHE A 395 11.80 13.49 -9.46
N GLN A 396 13.01 14.05 -9.37
CA GLN A 396 14.07 13.55 -8.49
C GLN A 396 13.96 14.20 -7.13
N THR A 397 13.76 13.38 -6.10
CA THR A 397 13.56 13.81 -4.71
C THR A 397 14.34 12.92 -3.75
N ASP A 398 14.50 13.41 -2.52
CA ASP A 398 14.95 12.56 -1.43
C ASP A 398 13.80 11.71 -0.85
N TYR A 399 14.10 10.94 0.22
CA TYR A 399 13.12 10.10 0.91
C TYR A 399 11.87 10.87 1.36
N TRP A 400 12.02 12.14 1.73
CA TRP A 400 10.96 13.01 2.24
C TRP A 400 10.20 13.76 1.14
N GLY A 401 10.53 13.54 -0.12
CA GLY A 401 9.94 14.25 -1.25
C GLY A 401 10.53 15.64 -1.50
N ARG A 402 11.63 16.03 -0.83
CA ARG A 402 12.27 17.34 -1.03
C ARG A 402 13.02 17.38 -2.34
N MET A 403 12.89 18.47 -3.06
CA MET A 403 13.68 18.76 -4.26
C MET A 403 14.92 19.59 -3.90
N SER A 404 16.11 19.10 -4.19
CA SER A 404 17.35 19.83 -3.89
C SER A 404 17.48 21.15 -4.66
N SER A 405 16.87 21.23 -5.85
CA SER A 405 16.92 22.39 -6.75
C SER A 405 15.86 23.47 -6.45
N HIS A 406 14.83 23.17 -5.66
CA HIS A 406 13.67 24.04 -5.46
C HIS A 406 13.20 24.02 -4.00
N SER A 407 13.80 24.91 -3.18
CA SER A 407 13.40 25.08 -1.78
C SER A 407 11.91 25.44 -1.65
N GLY A 408 11.22 24.86 -0.68
CA GLY A 408 9.79 25.07 -0.42
C GLY A 408 8.86 24.28 -1.36
N ILE A 409 9.40 23.47 -2.27
CA ILE A 409 8.63 22.56 -3.14
C ILE A 409 8.95 21.12 -2.78
N PHE A 410 7.89 20.33 -2.61
CA PHE A 410 7.91 18.92 -2.25
C PHE A 410 7.12 18.12 -3.29
N VAL A 411 7.43 16.83 -3.44
CA VAL A 411 6.74 15.95 -4.39
C VAL A 411 6.27 14.69 -3.68
N ALA A 412 5.07 14.23 -4.01
CA ALA A 412 4.49 13.02 -3.46
C ALA A 412 3.83 12.14 -4.53
N GLY A 413 3.79 10.83 -4.28
CA GLY A 413 3.10 9.85 -5.11
C GLY A 413 3.82 9.49 -6.40
N ASP A 414 3.07 9.04 -7.40
CA ASP A 414 3.59 8.43 -8.64
C ASP A 414 4.41 9.38 -9.52
N ALA A 415 4.41 10.66 -9.22
CA ALA A 415 5.25 11.64 -9.91
C ALA A 415 6.74 11.55 -9.55
N ARG A 416 7.09 10.86 -8.45
CA ARG A 416 8.48 10.64 -8.03
C ARG A 416 9.14 9.57 -8.89
N GLU A 417 10.45 9.70 -9.11
CA GLU A 417 11.24 8.73 -9.89
C GLU A 417 11.31 7.34 -9.23
N ASP A 418 11.30 7.30 -7.91
CA ASP A 418 11.35 6.07 -7.09
C ASP A 418 9.98 5.49 -6.73
N SER A 419 8.90 6.02 -7.30
CA SER A 419 7.55 5.51 -7.06
C SER A 419 7.39 4.06 -7.54
N ILE A 420 6.71 3.27 -6.71
CA ILE A 420 6.40 1.87 -7.01
C ILE A 420 4.99 1.66 -7.58
N GLY A 421 4.22 2.73 -7.77
CA GLY A 421 2.90 2.69 -8.39
C GLY A 421 1.85 1.94 -7.54
N MET A 422 1.85 2.15 -6.22
CA MET A 422 0.89 1.55 -5.28
C MET A 422 0.11 2.60 -4.52
N MET A 423 -1.15 2.31 -4.19
CA MET A 423 -2.00 3.16 -3.36
C MET A 423 -1.35 3.51 -2.02
N SER A 424 -0.88 2.50 -1.27
CA SER A 424 -0.22 2.69 0.02
C SER A 424 1.10 3.48 -0.08
N ALA A 425 1.84 3.35 -1.18
CA ALA A 425 3.03 4.16 -1.42
C ALA A 425 2.67 5.64 -1.62
N ALA A 426 1.64 5.92 -2.41
CA ALA A 426 1.16 7.28 -2.64
C ALA A 426 0.67 7.93 -1.34
N VAL A 427 -0.08 7.20 -0.50
CA VAL A 427 -0.50 7.65 0.83
C VAL A 427 0.71 7.95 1.73
N GLY A 428 1.68 7.03 1.79
CA GLY A 428 2.90 7.20 2.57
C GLY A 428 3.77 8.38 2.10
N ASP A 429 3.84 8.61 0.79
CA ASP A 429 4.54 9.77 0.23
C ASP A 429 3.87 11.08 0.64
N GLY A 430 2.54 11.13 0.61
CA GLY A 430 1.78 12.29 1.08
C GLY A 430 2.06 12.60 2.56
N HIS A 431 2.07 11.56 3.41
CA HIS A 431 2.40 11.70 4.82
C HIS A 431 3.84 12.21 5.00
N ARG A 432 4.84 11.63 4.31
CA ARG A 432 6.24 12.07 4.37
C ARG A 432 6.42 13.51 3.90
N ALA A 433 5.76 13.90 2.81
CA ALA A 433 5.79 15.26 2.30
C ALA A 433 5.21 16.26 3.31
N ALA A 434 4.12 15.92 3.99
CA ALA A 434 3.56 16.76 5.06
C ALA A 434 4.53 16.95 6.23
N GLN A 435 5.22 15.89 6.65
CA GLN A 435 6.27 15.96 7.67
C GLN A 435 7.45 16.84 7.21
N ALA A 436 7.83 16.73 5.94
CA ALA A 436 8.90 17.54 5.36
C ALA A 436 8.54 19.02 5.28
N VAL A 437 7.30 19.34 4.91
CA VAL A 437 6.77 20.72 4.95
C VAL A 437 6.79 21.24 6.39
N HIS A 438 6.33 20.45 7.35
CA HIS A 438 6.35 20.84 8.77
C HIS A 438 7.78 21.18 9.23
N ALA A 439 8.74 20.31 8.97
CA ALA A 439 10.14 20.54 9.32
C ALA A 439 10.71 21.80 8.64
N PHE A 440 10.40 21.99 7.35
CA PHE A 440 10.81 23.17 6.59
C PHE A 440 10.29 24.47 7.21
N LEU A 441 9.01 24.52 7.55
CA LEU A 441 8.36 25.71 8.12
C LEU A 441 8.82 25.98 9.58
N GLN A 442 9.20 24.93 10.31
CA GLN A 442 9.77 25.05 11.67
C GLN A 442 11.29 25.28 11.67
N GLY A 443 11.95 25.27 10.50
CA GLY A 443 13.41 25.38 10.41
C GLY A 443 14.16 24.21 11.07
N SER A 444 13.54 23.02 11.12
CA SER A 444 14.12 21.80 11.67
C SER A 444 14.58 20.84 10.58
N GLU A 445 15.50 19.93 10.92
CA GLU A 445 15.99 18.90 10.01
C GLU A 445 15.30 17.57 10.27
N LEU A 446 15.03 16.81 9.20
CA LEU A 446 14.58 15.43 9.26
C LEU A 446 15.72 14.51 8.82
N SER A 447 16.05 13.54 9.66
CA SER A 447 16.90 12.41 9.28
C SER A 447 16.03 11.28 8.71
N GLN A 448 16.57 10.55 7.74
CA GLN A 448 15.87 9.34 7.27
C GLN A 448 15.80 8.33 8.41
N PRO A 449 14.62 7.71 8.65
CA PRO A 449 14.48 6.69 9.66
C PRO A 449 15.46 5.53 9.44
N MET A 450 16.12 5.09 10.51
CA MET A 450 16.96 3.89 10.44
C MET A 450 16.08 2.64 10.25
N ALA A 451 16.55 1.69 9.45
CA ALA A 451 15.91 0.39 9.33
C ALA A 451 15.86 -0.29 10.72
N ARG A 452 14.70 -0.74 11.11
CA ARG A 452 14.49 -1.50 12.35
C ARG A 452 14.47 -3.00 12.03
N SER A 453 14.95 -3.82 12.97
CA SER A 453 14.90 -5.27 12.81
C SER A 453 13.45 -5.76 12.75
N VAL A 454 13.17 -6.59 11.77
CA VAL A 454 11.86 -7.22 11.56
C VAL A 454 11.87 -8.56 12.28
N VAL A 455 10.76 -8.90 12.95
CA VAL A 455 10.62 -10.22 13.58
C VAL A 455 10.35 -11.28 12.52
N ASP A 456 11.20 -12.31 12.50
CA ASP A 456 11.03 -13.49 11.65
C ASP A 456 10.11 -14.53 12.33
N VAL A 457 9.47 -15.37 11.54
CA VAL A 457 8.61 -16.46 12.02
C VAL A 457 9.37 -17.43 12.95
N ASP A 458 10.65 -17.66 12.70
CA ASP A 458 11.52 -18.52 13.51
C ASP A 458 11.71 -18.03 14.96
N ARG A 459 11.40 -16.76 15.24
CA ARG A 459 11.45 -16.19 16.58
C ARG A 459 10.15 -16.35 17.37
N LEU A 460 9.08 -16.76 16.70
CA LEU A 460 7.77 -16.94 17.31
C LEU A 460 7.65 -18.34 17.93
N ASN A 461 7.03 -18.43 19.09
CA ASN A 461 6.65 -19.73 19.63
C ASN A 461 5.23 -20.09 19.18
N LEU A 462 5.14 -20.75 18.03
CA LEU A 462 3.88 -21.07 17.37
C LEU A 462 3.02 -22.10 18.12
N ASN A 463 3.56 -22.78 19.15
CA ASN A 463 2.81 -23.76 19.96
C ASN A 463 1.64 -23.14 20.73
N TYR A 464 1.60 -21.81 20.85
CA TYR A 464 0.53 -21.08 21.52
C TYR A 464 -0.60 -20.63 20.59
N PHE A 465 -0.51 -20.94 19.31
CA PHE A 465 -1.50 -20.54 18.32
C PHE A 465 -2.17 -21.76 17.68
N GLU A 466 -3.48 -21.66 17.52
CA GLU A 466 -4.27 -22.69 16.83
C GLU A 466 -4.35 -22.36 15.33
N PRO A 467 -4.26 -23.38 14.44
CA PRO A 467 -4.55 -23.19 13.02
C PRO A 467 -6.02 -22.79 12.84
N PHE A 468 -6.23 -21.77 12.01
CA PHE A 468 -7.57 -21.27 11.72
C PHE A 468 -7.64 -20.75 10.28
N ALA A 469 -8.65 -21.17 9.51
CA ALA A 469 -8.81 -20.76 8.12
C ALA A 469 -9.01 -19.24 7.99
N ARG A 470 -8.37 -18.66 6.97
CA ARG A 470 -8.55 -17.26 6.60
C ARG A 470 -9.99 -16.98 6.17
N ALA A 471 -10.54 -15.86 6.58
CA ALA A 471 -11.83 -15.38 6.08
C ALA A 471 -11.76 -15.09 4.58
N LYS A 472 -12.77 -15.56 3.85
CA LYS A 472 -12.88 -15.36 2.40
C LYS A 472 -13.93 -14.30 2.09
N HIS A 473 -13.57 -13.37 1.22
CA HIS A 473 -14.50 -12.38 0.69
C HIS A 473 -15.57 -13.07 -0.16
N PRO A 474 -16.83 -12.63 -0.09
CA PRO A 474 -17.82 -13.01 -1.07
C PRO A 474 -17.41 -12.46 -2.44
N ILE A 475 -17.41 -13.31 -3.46
CA ILE A 475 -17.03 -12.92 -4.83
C ILE A 475 -18.21 -13.18 -5.74
N LEU A 476 -18.55 -12.23 -6.61
CA LEU A 476 -19.61 -12.41 -7.59
C LEU A 476 -19.31 -13.60 -8.52
N PRO A 477 -20.31 -14.46 -8.82
CA PRO A 477 -20.17 -15.49 -9.83
C PRO A 477 -19.74 -14.91 -11.19
N VAL A 478 -18.94 -15.66 -11.95
CA VAL A 478 -18.33 -15.18 -13.22
C VAL A 478 -19.38 -14.63 -14.17
N GLU A 479 -20.55 -15.26 -14.24
CA GLU A 479 -21.67 -14.90 -15.13
C GLU A 479 -22.24 -13.50 -14.80
N LYS A 480 -22.02 -12.99 -13.58
CA LYS A 480 -22.50 -11.69 -13.13
C LYS A 480 -21.42 -10.60 -13.19
N ARG A 481 -20.14 -10.97 -13.45
CA ARG A 481 -19.00 -10.03 -13.37
C ARG A 481 -18.87 -9.10 -14.59
N LEU A 482 -19.68 -9.27 -15.63
CA LEU A 482 -19.63 -8.39 -16.81
C LEU A 482 -20.42 -7.07 -16.62
N GLY A 483 -21.06 -6.89 -15.45
CA GLY A 483 -21.69 -5.63 -15.05
C GLY A 483 -20.73 -4.65 -14.38
N GLU A 484 -21.29 -3.58 -13.80
CA GLU A 484 -20.57 -2.56 -13.04
C GLU A 484 -20.58 -2.82 -11.53
N GLU A 485 -21.27 -3.88 -11.06
CA GLU A 485 -21.30 -4.25 -9.65
C GLU A 485 -19.89 -4.57 -9.13
N GLU A 486 -19.62 -4.17 -7.90
CA GLU A 486 -18.37 -4.51 -7.22
C GLU A 486 -18.24 -6.04 -7.11
N ILE A 487 -17.12 -6.59 -7.61
CA ILE A 487 -16.92 -8.05 -7.70
C ILE A 487 -16.64 -8.67 -6.33
N GLU A 488 -15.83 -8.01 -5.54
CA GLU A 488 -15.42 -8.51 -4.23
C GLU A 488 -16.22 -7.81 -3.14
N GLY A 489 -17.02 -8.57 -2.37
CA GLY A 489 -17.80 -8.04 -1.26
C GLY A 489 -16.98 -7.85 0.02
N SER A 490 -17.53 -7.13 1.01
CA SER A 490 -16.89 -6.91 2.31
C SER A 490 -16.99 -8.17 3.20
N LEU A 491 -16.03 -8.34 4.11
CA LEU A 491 -16.15 -9.30 5.20
C LEU A 491 -17.24 -8.86 6.17
N SER A 492 -17.91 -9.81 6.82
CA SER A 492 -18.82 -9.51 7.93
C SER A 492 -18.05 -9.13 9.20
N GLY A 493 -18.71 -8.44 10.14
CA GLY A 493 -18.10 -8.05 11.41
C GLY A 493 -17.53 -9.23 12.20
N ASN A 494 -18.21 -10.39 12.19
CA ASN A 494 -17.69 -11.60 12.83
C ASN A 494 -16.41 -12.11 12.16
N GLN A 495 -16.38 -12.15 10.83
CA GLN A 495 -15.16 -12.54 10.09
C GLN A 495 -14.00 -11.59 10.35
N VAL A 496 -14.26 -10.29 10.44
CA VAL A 496 -13.27 -9.26 10.74
C VAL A 496 -12.72 -9.42 12.16
N HIS A 497 -13.59 -9.73 13.14
CA HIS A 497 -13.18 -10.06 14.50
C HIS A 497 -12.31 -11.32 14.53
N ASP A 498 -12.75 -12.40 13.88
CA ASP A 498 -12.02 -13.68 13.83
C ASP A 498 -10.63 -13.51 13.18
N GLU A 499 -10.53 -12.76 12.07
CA GLU A 499 -9.24 -12.41 11.45
C GLU A 499 -8.34 -11.64 12.40
N SER A 500 -8.90 -10.72 13.18
CA SER A 500 -8.14 -9.92 14.12
C SER A 500 -7.59 -10.73 15.28
N VAL A 501 -8.38 -11.70 15.79
CA VAL A 501 -7.95 -12.64 16.85
C VAL A 501 -6.88 -13.61 16.34
N ARG A 502 -6.86 -13.94 15.05
CA ARG A 502 -5.82 -14.78 14.45
C ARG A 502 -4.43 -14.13 14.47
N CYS A 503 -4.32 -12.81 14.64
CA CYS A 503 -3.04 -12.11 14.58
C CYS A 503 -2.04 -12.60 15.63
N PHE A 504 -0.79 -12.89 15.20
CA PHE A 504 0.29 -13.33 16.11
C PHE A 504 0.87 -12.21 16.98
N SER A 505 0.53 -10.94 16.75
CA SER A 505 1.12 -9.78 17.45
C SER A 505 2.67 -9.78 17.39
N CYS A 506 3.23 -10.16 16.25
CA CYS A 506 4.67 -10.36 16.03
C CYS A 506 5.52 -9.19 16.57
N GLY A 507 6.47 -9.50 17.49
CA GLY A 507 7.38 -8.51 18.05
C GLY A 507 6.79 -7.55 19.07
N ASN A 508 5.54 -7.74 19.51
CA ASN A 508 4.89 -6.92 20.54
C ASN A 508 4.42 -7.76 21.72
N CYS A 509 4.36 -7.16 22.90
CA CYS A 509 3.81 -7.82 24.09
C CYS A 509 2.28 -7.93 23.97
N MET A 510 1.74 -9.14 24.02
CA MET A 510 0.30 -9.43 24.00
C MET A 510 -0.29 -9.77 25.39
N ALA A 511 0.43 -9.51 26.46
CA ALA A 511 0.01 -9.74 27.84
C ALA A 511 -0.44 -11.19 28.18
N CYS A 512 0.19 -12.19 27.56
CA CYS A 512 -0.17 -13.61 27.70
C CYS A 512 0.20 -14.26 29.05
N ASP A 513 0.91 -13.56 29.91
CA ASP A 513 1.40 -14.00 31.25
C ASP A 513 2.46 -15.14 31.24
N ASN A 514 2.87 -15.68 30.09
CA ASN A 514 3.82 -16.80 30.04
C ASN A 514 5.15 -16.49 30.75
N CYS A 515 5.77 -15.36 30.44
CA CYS A 515 7.05 -14.97 31.05
C CYS A 515 6.95 -14.79 32.57
N TRP A 516 5.81 -14.26 33.04
CA TRP A 516 5.53 -14.05 34.45
C TRP A 516 5.20 -15.37 35.19
N THR A 517 4.37 -16.22 34.58
CA THR A 517 3.89 -17.46 35.18
C THR A 517 5.00 -18.51 35.23
N LEU A 518 5.83 -18.61 34.19
CA LEU A 518 6.82 -19.67 34.03
C LEU A 518 8.18 -19.33 34.63
N CYS A 519 8.38 -18.11 35.13
CA CYS A 519 9.66 -17.72 35.74
C CYS A 519 9.91 -18.47 37.05
N PRO A 520 10.93 -19.37 37.13
CA PRO A 520 11.14 -20.19 38.33
C PRO A 520 11.61 -19.37 39.53
N ASP A 521 12.23 -18.21 39.31
CA ASP A 521 12.79 -17.35 40.35
C ASP A 521 11.91 -16.12 40.64
N GLN A 522 10.71 -16.05 40.04
CA GLN A 522 9.79 -14.90 40.16
C GLN A 522 10.44 -13.55 39.81
N ALA A 523 11.43 -13.58 38.96
CA ALA A 523 12.16 -12.39 38.53
C ALA A 523 11.42 -11.55 37.47
N VAL A 524 10.29 -12.05 36.93
CA VAL A 524 9.39 -11.28 36.07
C VAL A 524 8.24 -10.73 36.93
N LEU A 525 8.08 -9.42 36.92
CA LEU A 525 7.07 -8.73 37.72
C LEU A 525 5.98 -8.17 36.78
N LYS A 526 4.71 -8.45 37.07
CA LYS A 526 3.57 -7.93 36.32
C LYS A 526 3.24 -6.50 36.76
N THR A 527 3.04 -5.61 35.79
CA THR A 527 2.64 -4.22 36.02
C THR A 527 1.14 -4.05 35.81
N ARG A 528 0.50 -3.10 36.48
CA ARG A 528 -0.91 -2.74 36.25
C ARG A 528 -1.05 -1.71 35.12
N GLU A 529 -0.02 -0.92 34.89
CA GLU A 529 0.07 0.07 33.83
C GLU A 529 1.17 -0.37 32.87
N LEU A 530 1.12 0.05 31.61
CA LEU A 530 2.18 -0.21 30.66
C LEU A 530 3.51 0.36 31.17
N ALA A 531 4.54 -0.45 31.12
CA ALA A 531 5.91 -0.01 31.37
C ALA A 531 6.37 0.94 30.26
N SER A 532 7.49 1.62 30.46
CA SER A 532 8.05 2.58 29.49
C SER A 532 8.37 1.96 28.14
N ASP A 533 8.58 0.65 28.09
CA ASP A 533 8.81 -0.16 26.90
C ASP A 533 7.53 -0.74 26.28
N GLY A 534 6.34 -0.34 26.75
CA GLY A 534 5.05 -0.82 26.25
C GLY A 534 4.68 -2.25 26.67
N SER A 535 5.47 -2.89 27.56
CA SER A 535 5.16 -4.20 28.09
C SER A 535 4.25 -4.14 29.33
N HIS A 536 3.66 -5.28 29.70
CA HIS A 536 2.96 -5.46 30.97
C HIS A 536 3.86 -6.06 32.06
N TYR A 537 5.16 -6.19 31.81
CA TYR A 537 6.11 -6.89 32.67
C TYR A 537 7.41 -6.11 32.81
N VAL A 538 8.13 -6.37 33.91
CA VAL A 538 9.47 -5.82 34.20
C VAL A 538 10.34 -6.96 34.69
N PHE A 539 11.61 -6.98 34.31
CA PHE A 539 12.59 -7.93 34.84
C PHE A 539 13.27 -7.37 36.06
N GLU A 540 13.30 -8.15 37.14
CA GLU A 540 14.08 -7.86 38.35
C GLU A 540 15.38 -8.66 38.33
N TYR A 541 16.45 -8.02 37.87
CA TYR A 541 17.72 -8.71 37.61
C TYR A 541 18.43 -9.22 38.86
N ASP A 542 18.11 -8.73 40.06
CA ASP A 542 18.61 -9.28 41.35
C ASP A 542 18.18 -10.76 41.53
N PHE A 543 17.09 -11.16 40.91
CA PHE A 543 16.54 -12.52 41.03
C PHE A 543 16.57 -13.30 39.70
N CYS A 544 16.94 -12.68 38.59
CA CYS A 544 17.00 -13.34 37.31
C CYS A 544 18.32 -14.09 37.14
N LYS A 545 18.31 -15.41 37.02
CA LYS A 545 19.50 -16.23 36.78
C LYS A 545 19.83 -16.45 35.31
N GLY A 546 19.15 -15.82 34.37
CA GLY A 546 19.45 -15.90 32.94
C GLY A 546 19.05 -17.23 32.28
N CYS A 547 18.08 -17.96 32.80
CA CYS A 547 17.72 -19.30 32.30
C CYS A 547 17.06 -19.31 30.92
N GLY A 548 16.63 -18.17 30.37
CA GLY A 548 16.06 -18.05 29.03
C GLY A 548 14.60 -18.51 28.87
N LEU A 549 13.97 -19.08 29.91
CA LEU A 549 12.63 -19.64 29.80
C LEU A 549 11.59 -18.60 29.35
N CYS A 550 11.65 -17.37 29.87
CA CYS A 550 10.75 -16.29 29.48
C CYS A 550 10.87 -15.90 27.99
N ALA A 551 12.07 -15.95 27.43
CA ALA A 551 12.30 -15.70 26.01
C ALA A 551 11.80 -16.85 25.14
N HIS A 552 12.08 -18.10 25.54
CA HIS A 552 11.64 -19.32 24.84
C HIS A 552 10.10 -19.43 24.79
N GLU A 553 9.42 -19.08 25.88
CA GLU A 553 7.97 -19.19 26.01
C GLU A 553 7.22 -17.90 25.59
N CYS A 554 7.94 -16.92 25.02
CA CYS A 554 7.31 -15.72 24.48
C CYS A 554 6.70 -16.01 23.10
N PRO A 555 5.35 -16.00 22.95
CA PRO A 555 4.71 -16.37 21.67
C PRO A 555 5.09 -15.45 20.53
N THR A 556 5.33 -14.17 20.83
CA THR A 556 5.48 -13.10 19.85
C THR A 556 6.94 -12.73 19.53
N GLY A 557 7.92 -13.39 20.18
CA GLY A 557 9.33 -13.06 20.03
C GLY A 557 9.75 -11.70 20.61
N PHE A 558 8.97 -11.17 21.56
CA PHE A 558 9.21 -9.87 22.19
C PHE A 558 10.35 -9.87 23.21
N ILE A 559 10.73 -11.04 23.75
CA ILE A 559 11.80 -11.18 24.73
C ILE A 559 13.03 -11.80 24.06
N LEU A 560 14.16 -11.14 24.18
CA LEU A 560 15.49 -11.61 23.78
C LEU A 560 16.35 -11.92 24.99
N MET A 561 17.31 -12.86 24.81
CA MET A 561 18.47 -12.99 25.70
C MET A 561 19.60 -12.15 25.15
N GLU A 562 20.12 -11.21 25.93
CA GLU A 562 21.31 -10.40 25.62
C GLU A 562 22.49 -10.88 26.49
N ASP A 563 23.71 -10.76 25.96
CA ASP A 563 24.93 -11.03 26.70
C ASP A 563 25.10 -9.98 27.82
N GLU A 564 25.72 -10.39 28.94
CA GLU A 564 26.00 -9.51 30.10
C GLU A 564 26.93 -8.33 29.76
#